data_3b82df5e69cecf032678cc1cd053cb52
#
_entry.id   3b82df5e69cecf032678cc1cd053cb52
#
_cell.length_a   1.000
_cell.length_b   1.000
_cell.length_c   1.000
_cell.angle_alpha   90.00
_cell.angle_beta   90.00
_cell.angle_gamma   90.00
#
_symmetry.space_group_name_H-M   'P 1'
#
loop_
_entity.id
_entity.type
_entity.pdbx_description
1 polymer ?
#
loop_
_entity_poly.entity_id
_entity_poly.type
_entity_poly.pdbx_seq_one_letter_code
_entity_poly.pdbx_strand_id
1 'polypeptide(L)'
;MEAVEIKNKWNWGYSVHIIQDGCGTVAVDFEDGYEWGYINGLVVHPSRQKQGIGTELMRKAEEVIKEEGYDEAQLLVEKEREWVYEWYQRLGYKMIMDKDGFYKMRKML
;
A
#
# COMPACT_ATOMS: atom_id res chain seq x y z
N MET A 1 9.79 -0.79 15.95
CA MET A 1 8.47 -0.15 15.97
C MET A 1 7.42 -1.21 15.67
N GLU A 2 6.52 -1.44 16.61
CA GLU A 2 5.51 -2.48 16.44
C GLU A 2 4.26 -1.94 15.75
N ALA A 3 3.76 -2.72 14.81
CA ALA A 3 2.50 -2.43 14.15
C ALA A 3 1.49 -3.51 14.50
N VAL A 4 0.23 -3.11 14.62
CA VAL A 4 -0.88 -4.03 14.82
C VAL A 4 -1.53 -4.28 13.47
N GLU A 5 -1.80 -5.56 13.18
CA GLU A 5 -2.49 -5.97 11.96
C GLU A 5 -3.90 -6.42 12.31
N ILE A 6 -4.88 -5.84 11.62
CA ILE A 6 -6.29 -6.19 11.82
C ILE A 6 -6.83 -6.70 10.49
N LYS A 7 -7.29 -7.95 10.48
CA LYS A 7 -7.86 -8.58 9.30
C LYS A 7 -9.38 -8.50 9.34
N ASN A 8 -9.98 -7.96 8.30
CA ASN A 8 -11.44 -7.85 8.16
C ASN A 8 -11.90 -8.60 6.92
N LYS A 9 -12.98 -9.35 7.07
CA LYS A 9 -13.55 -10.11 5.95
C LYS A 9 -14.75 -9.37 5.40
N TRP A 10 -14.83 -9.29 4.07
CA TRP A 10 -15.89 -8.63 3.34
C TRP A 10 -16.51 -9.60 2.32
N ASN A 11 -17.63 -9.21 1.71
CA ASN A 11 -18.27 -10.05 0.70
C ASN A 11 -17.48 -10.11 -0.63
N TRP A 12 -16.54 -9.18 -0.85
CA TRP A 12 -15.70 -9.12 -2.05
C TRP A 12 -14.28 -9.68 -1.83
N GLY A 13 -13.95 -10.05 -0.62
CA GLY A 13 -12.61 -10.51 -0.24
C GLY A 13 -12.31 -10.15 1.21
N TYR A 14 -11.09 -9.73 1.46
CA TYR A 14 -10.70 -9.32 2.83
C TYR A 14 -9.65 -8.21 2.77
N SER A 15 -9.49 -7.50 3.86
CA SER A 15 -8.47 -6.48 3.98
C SER A 15 -7.64 -6.69 5.25
N VAL A 16 -6.38 -6.23 5.20
CA VAL A 16 -5.49 -6.20 6.36
C VAL A 16 -5.12 -4.74 6.59
N HIS A 17 -5.47 -4.23 7.77
CA HIS A 17 -5.11 -2.87 8.17
C HIS A 17 -3.88 -2.96 9.07
N ILE A 18 -2.85 -2.23 8.71
CA ILE A 18 -1.59 -2.17 9.45
C ILE A 18 -1.56 -0.82 10.15
N ILE A 19 -1.59 -0.83 11.47
CA ILE A 19 -1.67 0.38 12.28
C ILE A 19 -0.42 0.48 13.14
N GLN A 20 0.27 1.59 12.99
CA GLN A 20 1.42 1.93 13.79
C GLN A 20 1.00 3.11 14.67
N ASP A 21 0.61 2.81 15.90
CA ASP A 21 -0.03 3.76 16.79
C ASP A 21 0.75 5.06 16.94
N GLY A 22 0.07 6.19 16.75
CA GLY A 22 0.67 7.51 16.81
C GLY A 22 1.57 7.87 15.62
N CYS A 23 1.75 6.95 14.67
CA CYS A 23 2.67 7.15 13.54
C CYS A 23 1.98 7.16 12.20
N GLY A 24 1.17 6.13 11.92
CA GLY A 24 0.51 6.04 10.64
C GLY A 24 -0.17 4.70 10.42
N THR A 25 -0.76 4.55 9.24
CA THR A 25 -1.51 3.36 8.88
C THR A 25 -1.43 3.13 7.38
N VAL A 26 -1.64 1.88 6.97
CA VAL A 26 -1.78 1.47 5.57
C VAL A 26 -2.71 0.27 5.53
N ALA A 27 -3.43 0.08 4.43
CA ALA A 27 -4.30 -1.06 4.25
C ALA A 27 -3.92 -1.83 2.99
N VAL A 28 -4.17 -3.12 3.00
CA VAL A 28 -4.05 -3.97 1.81
C VAL A 28 -5.37 -4.69 1.62
N ASP A 29 -5.95 -4.57 0.43
CA ASP A 29 -7.17 -5.27 0.06
C ASP A 29 -6.83 -6.47 -0.82
N PHE A 30 -7.45 -7.61 -0.52
CA PHE A 30 -7.33 -8.84 -1.29
C PHE A 30 -8.70 -9.18 -1.85
N GLU A 31 -8.94 -8.79 -3.08
CA GLU A 31 -10.22 -9.00 -3.74
C GLU A 31 -10.29 -10.39 -4.36
N ASP A 32 -11.43 -11.07 -4.19
CA ASP A 32 -11.63 -12.40 -4.74
C ASP A 32 -11.43 -12.39 -6.26
N GLY A 33 -10.64 -13.34 -6.76
CA GLY A 33 -10.34 -13.46 -8.18
C GLY A 33 -9.12 -12.70 -8.65
N TYR A 34 -8.55 -11.82 -7.84
CA TYR A 34 -7.30 -11.14 -8.17
C TYR A 34 -6.11 -11.79 -7.47
N GLU A 35 -4.97 -11.80 -8.15
CA GLU A 35 -3.75 -12.43 -7.66
C GLU A 35 -2.72 -11.42 -7.14
N TRP A 36 -3.18 -10.33 -6.59
CA TRP A 36 -2.32 -9.30 -6.01
C TRP A 36 -2.97 -8.67 -4.79
N GLY A 37 -2.16 -8.01 -3.98
CA GLY A 37 -2.66 -7.15 -2.92
C GLY A 37 -2.75 -5.71 -3.43
N TYR A 38 -3.86 -5.05 -3.14
CA TYR A 38 -4.07 -3.66 -3.47
C TYR A 38 -3.79 -2.80 -2.25
N ILE A 39 -2.72 -2.00 -2.32
CA ILE A 39 -2.30 -1.13 -1.20
C ILE A 39 -3.03 0.20 -1.29
N ASN A 40 -3.61 0.62 -0.17
CA ASN A 40 -4.35 1.88 -0.10
C ASN A 40 -4.32 2.43 1.33
N GLY A 41 -4.86 3.63 1.51
CA GLY A 41 -5.01 4.22 2.82
C GLY A 41 -3.71 4.50 3.55
N LEU A 42 -2.62 4.74 2.83
CA LEU A 42 -1.35 5.10 3.45
C LEU A 42 -1.44 6.51 4.00
N VAL A 43 -1.37 6.63 5.32
CA VAL A 43 -1.38 7.91 6.02
C VAL A 43 -0.29 7.90 7.07
N VAL A 44 0.54 8.93 7.08
CA VAL A 44 1.55 9.14 8.11
C VAL A 44 1.16 10.37 8.91
N HIS A 45 1.16 10.24 10.24
CA HIS A 45 0.81 11.35 11.12
C HIS A 45 1.71 12.57 10.82
N PRO A 46 1.14 13.80 10.73
CA PRO A 46 1.93 14.98 10.36
C PRO A 46 3.18 15.21 11.20
N SER A 47 3.12 14.92 12.51
CA SER A 47 4.27 15.06 13.40
C SER A 47 5.35 14.01 13.18
N ARG A 48 5.08 12.99 12.38
CA ARG A 48 5.98 11.87 12.13
C ARG A 48 6.43 11.76 10.69
N GLN A 49 6.06 12.69 9.84
CA GLN A 49 6.49 12.69 8.44
C GLN A 49 8.00 12.92 8.32
N LYS A 50 8.59 12.45 7.24
CA LYS A 50 10.04 12.53 6.95
C LYS A 50 10.92 11.74 7.93
N GLN A 51 10.35 10.74 8.60
CA GLN A 51 11.09 9.85 9.51
C GLN A 51 11.17 8.42 8.99
N GLY A 52 10.85 8.20 7.71
CA GLY A 52 10.89 6.87 7.11
C GLY A 52 9.69 5.98 7.45
N ILE A 53 8.68 6.51 8.12
CA ILE A 53 7.51 5.73 8.53
C ILE A 53 6.69 5.25 7.33
N GLY A 54 6.51 6.11 6.32
CA GLY A 54 5.81 5.71 5.09
C GLY A 54 6.48 4.54 4.39
N THR A 55 7.80 4.58 4.29
CA THR A 55 8.59 3.50 3.70
C THR A 55 8.44 2.22 4.52
N GLU A 56 8.49 2.33 5.83
CA GLU A 56 8.33 1.19 6.74
C GLU A 56 6.94 0.57 6.62
N LEU A 57 5.90 1.40 6.54
CA LEU A 57 4.52 0.91 6.36
C LEU A 57 4.36 0.21 5.01
N MET A 58 4.95 0.75 3.94
CA MET A 58 4.92 0.11 2.63
C MET A 58 5.63 -1.25 2.66
N ARG A 59 6.77 -1.32 3.33
CA ARG A 59 7.50 -2.59 3.48
C ARG A 59 6.65 -3.62 4.23
N LYS A 60 5.95 -3.21 5.28
CA LYS A 60 5.05 -4.10 6.02
C LYS A 60 3.86 -4.54 5.17
N ALA A 61 3.30 -3.65 4.37
CA ALA A 61 2.23 -3.99 3.45
C ALA A 61 2.69 -5.06 2.44
N GLU A 62 3.89 -4.90 1.90
CA GLU A 62 4.47 -5.88 0.97
C GLU A 62 4.71 -7.23 1.67
N GLU A 63 5.16 -7.22 2.92
CA GLU A 63 5.32 -8.45 3.70
C GLU A 63 3.99 -9.17 3.88
N VAL A 64 2.92 -8.43 4.20
CA VAL A 64 1.58 -9.01 4.35
C VAL A 64 1.12 -9.65 3.05
N ILE A 65 1.35 -9.01 1.92
CA ILE A 65 0.98 -9.55 0.61
C ILE A 65 1.67 -10.89 0.39
N LYS A 66 2.97 -10.98 0.68
CA LYS A 66 3.73 -12.22 0.53
C LYS A 66 3.24 -13.30 1.51
N GLU A 67 2.97 -12.94 2.75
CA GLU A 67 2.46 -13.87 3.76
C GLU A 67 1.10 -14.45 3.37
N GLU A 68 0.26 -13.65 2.66
CA GLU A 68 -1.04 -14.12 2.18
C GLU A 68 -0.93 -14.96 0.89
N GLY A 69 0.27 -15.16 0.38
CA GLY A 69 0.51 -16.05 -0.75
C GLY A 69 0.58 -15.38 -2.11
N TYR A 70 0.69 -14.05 -2.15
CA TYR A 70 0.79 -13.31 -3.40
C TYR A 70 2.18 -12.70 -3.57
N ASP A 71 2.57 -12.46 -4.81
CA ASP A 71 3.89 -11.90 -5.12
C ASP A 71 3.79 -10.60 -5.92
N GLU A 72 2.62 -9.97 -5.92
CA GLU A 72 2.41 -8.71 -6.63
C GLU A 72 1.64 -7.72 -5.76
N ALA A 73 2.11 -6.47 -5.74
CA ALA A 73 1.43 -5.35 -5.10
C ALA A 73 1.00 -4.36 -6.18
N GLN A 74 -0.21 -3.82 -6.05
CA GLN A 74 -0.72 -2.76 -6.91
C GLN A 74 -1.24 -1.60 -6.07
N LEU A 75 -1.21 -0.40 -6.65
CA LEU A 75 -1.75 0.79 -6.02
C LEU A 75 -2.16 1.81 -7.07
N LEU A 76 -2.93 2.81 -6.64
CA LEU A 76 -3.30 3.96 -7.45
C LEU A 76 -2.68 5.21 -6.85
N VAL A 77 -2.23 6.13 -7.71
CA VAL A 77 -1.70 7.41 -7.28
C VAL A 77 -2.33 8.52 -8.13
N GLU A 78 -2.75 9.59 -7.48
CA GLU A 78 -3.31 10.74 -8.19
C GLU A 78 -2.23 11.43 -9.02
N LYS A 79 -2.55 11.73 -10.28
CA LYS A 79 -1.60 12.38 -11.21
C LYS A 79 -1.09 13.73 -10.70
N GLU A 80 -1.94 14.44 -9.95
CA GLU A 80 -1.59 15.75 -9.40
C GLU A 80 -0.49 15.66 -8.33
N ARG A 81 -0.30 14.50 -7.75
CA ARG A 81 0.68 14.29 -6.69
C ARG A 81 1.97 13.70 -7.26
N GLU A 82 2.64 14.47 -8.10
CA GLU A 82 3.86 14.02 -8.80
C GLU A 82 4.94 13.51 -7.84
N TRP A 83 5.13 14.17 -6.71
CA TRP A 83 6.15 13.76 -5.75
C TRP A 83 5.84 12.40 -5.12
N VAL A 84 4.55 12.07 -4.97
CA VAL A 84 4.14 10.75 -4.46
C VAL A 84 4.40 9.68 -5.53
N TYR A 85 4.08 9.98 -6.78
CA TYR A 85 4.36 9.08 -7.90
C TYR A 85 5.86 8.76 -7.99
N GLU A 86 6.72 9.77 -7.91
CA GLU A 86 8.17 9.58 -7.92
C GLU A 86 8.64 8.77 -6.72
N TRP A 87 8.04 9.00 -5.55
CA TRP A 87 8.37 8.26 -4.36
C TRP A 87 8.06 6.76 -4.53
N TYR A 88 6.89 6.44 -5.08
CA TYR A 88 6.56 5.05 -5.36
C TYR A 88 7.50 4.43 -6.39
N GLN A 89 7.93 5.19 -7.38
CA GLN A 89 8.93 4.70 -8.34
C GLN A 89 10.24 4.34 -7.64
N ARG A 90 10.68 5.14 -6.70
CA ARG A 90 11.89 4.83 -5.91
C ARG A 90 11.71 3.58 -5.05
N LEU A 91 10.50 3.26 -4.66
CA LEU A 91 10.19 2.04 -3.92
C LEU A 91 10.07 0.81 -4.83
N GLY A 92 10.20 0.99 -6.13
CA GLY A 92 10.19 -0.12 -7.09
C GLY A 92 8.89 -0.30 -7.85
N TYR A 93 7.93 0.61 -7.70
CA TYR A 93 6.66 0.54 -8.41
C TYR A 93 6.79 1.11 -9.81
N LYS A 94 6.09 0.49 -10.78
CA LYS A 94 6.07 0.93 -12.18
C LYS A 94 4.62 1.15 -12.62
N MET A 95 4.42 2.18 -13.42
CA MET A 95 3.09 2.49 -13.96
C MET A 95 2.70 1.43 -14.99
N ILE A 96 1.50 0.86 -14.82
CA ILE A 96 0.94 -0.14 -15.73
C ILE A 96 -0.32 0.35 -16.44
N MET A 97 -0.94 1.42 -15.94
CA MET A 97 -2.14 1.96 -16.56
C MET A 97 -2.24 3.45 -16.26
N ASP A 98 -2.54 4.22 -17.29
CA ASP A 98 -2.82 5.64 -17.22
C ASP A 98 -4.33 5.81 -17.32
N LYS A 99 -4.96 6.19 -16.22
CA LYS A 99 -6.40 6.44 -16.14
C LYS A 99 -6.67 7.93 -15.95
N ASP A 100 -7.90 8.35 -16.18
CA ASP A 100 -8.28 9.73 -15.90
C ASP A 100 -8.01 10.06 -14.43
N GLY A 101 -7.09 11.00 -14.19
CA GLY A 101 -6.75 11.47 -12.87
C GLY A 101 -5.83 10.57 -12.05
N PHE A 102 -5.55 9.34 -12.49
CA PHE A 102 -4.76 8.37 -11.72
C PHE A 102 -3.78 7.61 -12.57
N TYR A 103 -2.64 7.22 -11.96
CA TYR A 103 -1.79 6.15 -12.48
C TYR A 103 -1.98 4.90 -11.64
N LYS A 104 -2.14 3.77 -12.30
CA LYS A 104 -2.09 2.47 -11.63
C LYS A 104 -0.65 1.97 -11.69
N MET A 105 -0.12 1.56 -10.55
CA MET A 105 1.26 1.10 -10.44
C MET A 105 1.33 -0.29 -9.84
N ARG A 106 2.38 -1.03 -10.16
CA ARG A 106 2.60 -2.35 -9.57
C ARG A 106 4.07 -2.59 -9.26
N LYS A 107 4.30 -3.52 -8.35
CA LYS A 107 5.62 -4.01 -7.99
C LYS A 107 5.55 -5.51 -7.80
N MET A 108 6.49 -6.25 -8.41
CA MET A 108 6.65 -7.67 -8.15
C MET A 108 7.52 -7.85 -6.90
N LEU A 109 7.06 -8.68 -6.00
CA LEU A 109 7.67 -8.83 -4.68
C LEU A 109 8.62 -10.03 -4.57
#